data_f67c0d1e65d3cc18903e876147aeba32
#
_entry.id   f67c0d1e65d3cc18903e876147aeba32
#
_cell.length_a   1.000
_cell.length_b   1.000
_cell.length_c   1.000
_cell.angle_alpha   90.00
_cell.angle_beta   90.00
_cell.angle_gamma   90.00
#
_symmetry.space_group_name_H-M   'P 1'
#
loop_
_entity.id
_entity.type
_entity.pdbx_description
1 polymer ?
#
loop_
_entity_poly.entity_id
_entity_poly.type
_entity_poly.pdbx_seq_one_letter_code
_entity_poly.pdbx_strand_id
1 'polypeptide(L)'
;STRSMITLPVWMDARGAKARSLAQIVYFGDVQNLWIRGRTEEARKALAEVERRHGSRSEVKEWLPVWKRALGRQEPALEVVPAQIPAATASISLNDCKPSVAQVGWAVPLWDVLFPSDLGPVPFFRTIGRPERFILAHAPAVFAYDLDGRWKEFRADVGLPFGSRGSVKFSVYLDGRKLMESPVLKDGDSIPVKTAVEGGRKLEIRVDDAGDGNAADWGPNTSSTMSGGAAEAAQD
;
A
#
# COMPACT_ATOMS: atom_id res chain seq x y z
N SER A 1 -24.33 -23.60 -7.12
CA SER A 1 -23.07 -22.98 -7.50
C SER A 1 -23.39 -21.66 -8.21
N THR A 2 -23.57 -20.60 -7.41
CA THR A 2 -23.89 -19.27 -7.90
C THR A 2 -22.58 -18.55 -8.19
N ARG A 3 -22.21 -18.46 -9.44
CA ARG A 3 -21.12 -17.59 -9.87
C ARG A 3 -21.57 -16.15 -9.68
N SER A 4 -21.04 -15.46 -8.70
CA SER A 4 -21.16 -14.00 -8.61
C SER A 4 -20.49 -13.41 -9.84
N MET A 5 -21.30 -12.89 -10.76
CA MET A 5 -20.82 -12.04 -11.83
C MET A 5 -20.28 -10.76 -11.17
N ILE A 6 -18.96 -10.60 -11.20
CA ILE A 6 -18.31 -9.33 -10.82
C ILE A 6 -18.73 -8.35 -11.92
N THR A 7 -19.76 -7.57 -11.63
CA THR A 7 -20.09 -6.41 -12.46
C THR A 7 -18.94 -5.42 -12.25
N LEU A 8 -18.10 -5.27 -13.25
CA LEU A 8 -17.13 -4.16 -13.27
C LEU A 8 -17.96 -2.88 -13.10
N PRO A 9 -17.59 -2.01 -12.16
CA PRO A 9 -18.36 -0.80 -11.96
C PRO A 9 -18.39 0.01 -13.25
N VAL A 10 -19.50 0.69 -13.47
CA VAL A 10 -19.92 1.44 -14.67
C VAL A 10 -18.99 2.63 -15.06
N TRP A 11 -17.74 2.62 -14.62
CA TRP A 11 -16.76 3.63 -15.04
C TRP A 11 -16.30 3.50 -16.51
N MET A 12 -16.81 2.51 -17.23
CA MET A 12 -16.64 2.37 -18.69
C MET A 12 -17.54 3.30 -19.51
N ASP A 13 -18.47 4.03 -18.91
CA ASP A 13 -19.09 5.16 -19.57
C ASP A 13 -18.10 6.36 -19.55
N ALA A 14 -17.50 6.63 -20.71
CA ALA A 14 -16.52 7.71 -20.88
C ALA A 14 -17.05 9.09 -20.42
N ARG A 15 -18.36 9.31 -20.42
CA ARG A 15 -19.02 10.54 -19.92
C ARG A 15 -19.04 10.57 -18.40
N GLY A 16 -19.38 9.45 -17.76
CA GLY A 16 -19.37 9.32 -16.31
C GLY A 16 -17.98 9.40 -15.71
N ALA A 17 -16.99 8.77 -16.34
CA ALA A 17 -15.59 8.86 -15.93
C ALA A 17 -15.05 10.29 -16.01
N LYS A 18 -15.37 11.03 -17.09
CA LYS A 18 -14.96 12.44 -17.25
C LYS A 18 -15.63 13.34 -16.20
N ALA A 19 -16.89 13.13 -15.88
CA ALA A 19 -17.58 13.91 -14.86
C ALA A 19 -17.03 13.65 -13.46
N ARG A 20 -16.68 12.40 -13.13
CA ARG A 20 -16.04 12.01 -11.86
C ARG A 20 -14.65 12.61 -11.71
N SER A 21 -13.84 12.57 -12.78
CA SER A 21 -12.52 13.19 -12.80
C SER A 21 -12.60 14.71 -12.57
N LEU A 22 -13.58 15.40 -13.19
CA LEU A 22 -13.80 16.81 -12.97
C LEU A 22 -14.20 17.14 -11.52
N ALA A 23 -15.07 16.34 -10.91
CA ALA A 23 -15.45 16.51 -9.51
C ALA A 23 -14.25 16.39 -8.57
N GLN A 24 -13.33 15.45 -8.82
CA GLN A 24 -12.08 15.33 -8.08
C GLN A 24 -11.23 16.61 -8.17
N ILE A 25 -11.03 17.13 -9.35
CA ILE A 25 -10.23 18.34 -9.56
C ILE A 25 -10.88 19.55 -8.91
N VAL A 26 -12.18 19.74 -9.15
CA VAL A 26 -12.91 20.96 -8.75
C VAL A 26 -13.10 21.05 -7.24
N TYR A 27 -13.47 19.93 -6.59
CA TYR A 27 -13.83 19.94 -5.17
C TYR A 27 -12.71 19.42 -4.26
N PHE A 28 -11.89 18.49 -4.71
CA PHE A 28 -10.90 17.82 -3.88
C PHE A 28 -9.45 18.12 -4.28
N GLY A 29 -9.22 19.00 -5.27
CA GLY A 29 -7.88 19.32 -5.75
C GLY A 29 -6.97 19.85 -4.65
N ASP A 30 -7.46 20.73 -3.78
CA ASP A 30 -6.70 21.24 -2.63
C ASP A 30 -6.45 20.17 -1.59
N VAL A 31 -7.44 19.32 -1.31
CA VAL A 31 -7.30 18.16 -0.40
C VAL A 31 -6.20 17.24 -0.90
N GLN A 32 -6.22 16.92 -2.18
CA GLN A 32 -5.22 16.08 -2.82
C GLN A 32 -3.83 16.71 -2.77
N ASN A 33 -3.70 17.98 -3.15
CA ASN A 33 -2.42 18.69 -3.16
C ASN A 33 -1.78 18.77 -1.77
N LEU A 34 -2.57 18.96 -0.74
CA LEU A 34 -2.08 18.97 0.64
C LEU A 34 -1.63 17.58 1.07
N TRP A 35 -2.43 16.56 0.75
CA TRP A 35 -2.15 15.19 1.16
C TRP A 35 -0.87 14.62 0.50
N ILE A 36 -0.70 14.79 -0.81
CA ILE A 36 0.51 14.31 -1.52
C ILE A 36 1.81 14.98 -1.04
N ARG A 37 1.69 16.14 -0.35
CA ARG A 37 2.82 16.84 0.28
C ARG A 37 3.01 16.47 1.75
N GLY A 38 2.30 15.46 2.25
CA GLY A 38 2.38 15.03 3.65
C GLY A 38 1.68 15.97 4.65
N ARG A 39 0.96 17.01 4.17
CA ARG A 39 0.23 17.97 5.01
C ARG A 39 -1.15 17.43 5.39
N THR A 40 -1.18 16.25 6.01
CA THR A 40 -2.41 15.48 6.25
C THR A 40 -3.45 16.21 7.10
N GLU A 41 -3.02 16.93 8.15
CA GLU A 41 -3.95 17.69 8.99
C GLU A 41 -4.61 18.86 8.25
N GLU A 42 -3.88 19.50 7.36
CA GLU A 42 -4.42 20.56 6.53
C GLU A 42 -5.35 20.01 5.45
N ALA A 43 -5.01 18.83 4.91
CA ALA A 43 -5.90 18.11 3.98
C ALA A 43 -7.23 17.73 4.66
N ARG A 44 -7.21 17.30 5.93
CA ARG A 44 -8.44 17.04 6.72
C ARG A 44 -9.28 18.28 6.89
N LYS A 45 -8.67 19.43 7.21
CA LYS A 45 -9.38 20.71 7.32
C LYS A 45 -9.99 21.14 6.00
N ALA A 46 -9.25 20.99 4.90
CA ALA A 46 -9.76 21.27 3.57
C ALA A 46 -10.93 20.36 3.19
N LEU A 47 -10.85 19.05 3.53
CA LEU A 47 -11.95 18.11 3.31
C LEU A 47 -13.22 18.50 4.09
N ALA A 48 -13.07 18.89 5.34
CA ALA A 48 -14.20 19.36 6.16
C ALA A 48 -14.86 20.60 5.55
N GLU A 49 -14.07 21.48 4.96
CA GLU A 49 -14.59 22.67 4.27
C GLU A 49 -15.32 22.32 2.97
N VAL A 50 -14.82 21.34 2.19
CA VAL A 50 -15.52 20.78 1.02
C VAL A 50 -16.87 20.20 1.43
N GLU A 51 -16.90 19.41 2.50
CA GLU A 51 -18.15 18.84 3.02
C GLU A 51 -19.14 19.92 3.45
N ARG A 52 -18.69 20.93 4.18
CA ARG A 52 -19.52 22.02 4.66
C ARG A 52 -20.13 22.84 3.51
N ARG A 53 -19.34 23.15 2.47
CA ARG A 53 -19.80 24.00 1.35
C ARG A 53 -20.57 23.25 0.28
N HIS A 54 -20.19 22.02 0.03
CA HIS A 54 -20.60 21.27 -1.17
C HIS A 54 -21.16 19.86 -0.86
N GLY A 55 -21.26 19.48 0.40
CA GLY A 55 -21.65 18.12 0.81
C GLY A 55 -23.06 17.69 0.38
N SER A 56 -23.93 18.63 0.00
CA SER A 56 -25.26 18.32 -0.55
C SER A 56 -25.23 17.87 -2.02
N ARG A 57 -24.16 18.16 -2.76
CA ARG A 57 -24.01 17.82 -4.18
C ARG A 57 -23.78 16.33 -4.35
N SER A 58 -24.42 15.73 -5.33
CA SER A 58 -24.32 14.29 -5.60
C SER A 58 -22.89 13.84 -5.89
N GLU A 59 -22.18 14.60 -6.70
CA GLU A 59 -20.80 14.35 -7.09
C GLU A 59 -19.80 14.45 -5.92
N VAL A 60 -20.13 15.26 -4.90
CA VAL A 60 -19.32 15.37 -3.67
C VAL A 60 -19.67 14.23 -2.71
N LYS A 61 -20.93 13.88 -2.56
CA LYS A 61 -21.40 12.77 -1.70
C LYS A 61 -20.76 11.43 -2.08
N GLU A 62 -20.53 11.20 -3.36
CA GLU A 62 -19.87 9.98 -3.85
C GLU A 62 -18.44 9.85 -3.32
N TRP A 63 -17.69 10.95 -3.26
CA TRP A 63 -16.26 10.95 -2.95
C TRP A 63 -15.91 11.25 -1.49
N LEU A 64 -16.78 11.89 -0.75
CA LEU A 64 -16.53 12.20 0.66
C LEU A 64 -16.14 10.97 1.50
N PRO A 65 -16.84 9.81 1.42
CA PRO A 65 -16.47 8.63 2.19
C PRO A 65 -15.09 8.09 1.80
N VAL A 66 -14.72 8.18 0.53
CA VAL A 66 -13.41 7.74 0.02
C VAL A 66 -12.30 8.59 0.61
N TRP A 67 -12.45 9.92 0.55
CA TRP A 67 -11.47 10.86 1.12
C TRP A 67 -11.40 10.78 2.64
N LYS A 68 -12.53 10.65 3.34
CA LYS A 68 -12.57 10.45 4.79
C LYS A 68 -11.81 9.18 5.20
N ARG A 69 -11.97 8.09 4.46
CA ARG A 69 -11.23 6.85 4.70
C ARG A 69 -9.72 7.04 4.47
N ALA A 70 -9.34 7.64 3.35
CA ALA A 70 -7.95 7.87 3.01
C ALA A 70 -7.23 8.75 4.06
N LEU A 71 -7.84 9.87 4.44
CA LEU A 71 -7.28 10.80 5.42
C LEU A 71 -7.45 10.33 6.87
N GLY A 72 -8.39 9.43 7.13
CA GLY A 72 -8.64 8.87 8.47
C GLY A 72 -7.64 7.79 8.85
N ARG A 73 -6.97 7.16 7.88
CA ARG A 73 -5.93 6.17 8.15
C ARG A 73 -4.72 6.86 8.77
N GLN A 74 -4.37 6.45 9.97
CA GLN A 74 -3.14 6.88 10.61
C GLN A 74 -1.98 6.00 10.18
N GLU A 75 -0.78 6.54 10.17
CA GLU A 75 0.41 5.73 10.00
C GLU A 75 0.50 4.66 11.10
N PRO A 76 0.99 3.46 10.80
CA PRO A 76 1.22 2.45 11.81
C PRO A 76 2.12 3.00 12.92
N ALA A 77 1.75 2.78 14.17
CA ALA A 77 2.50 3.26 15.32
C ALA A 77 3.37 2.18 15.99
N LEU A 78 3.06 0.91 15.72
CA LEU A 78 3.78 -0.21 16.31
C LEU A 78 5.15 -0.37 15.66
N GLU A 79 6.21 -0.26 16.43
CA GLU A 79 7.58 -0.55 15.97
C GLU A 79 7.89 -2.04 16.05
N VAL A 80 8.68 -2.55 15.11
CA VAL A 80 9.08 -3.98 15.09
C VAL A 80 10.30 -4.18 15.99
N VAL A 81 10.12 -3.92 17.29
CA VAL A 81 11.15 -4.07 18.31
C VAL A 81 10.63 -4.84 19.53
N PRO A 82 11.48 -5.54 20.30
CA PRO A 82 11.05 -6.41 21.39
C PRO A 82 10.23 -5.72 22.49
N ALA A 83 10.52 -4.45 22.76
CA ALA A 83 9.83 -3.69 23.80
C ALA A 83 8.33 -3.47 23.51
N GLN A 84 7.93 -3.56 22.25
CA GLN A 84 6.56 -3.27 21.80
C GLN A 84 5.80 -4.50 21.39
N ILE A 85 6.52 -5.57 21.00
CA ILE A 85 5.92 -6.80 20.51
C ILE A 85 6.18 -7.92 21.51
N PRO A 86 5.14 -8.52 22.10
CA PRO A 86 5.29 -9.63 23.05
C PRO A 86 6.14 -10.76 22.45
N ALA A 87 7.01 -11.34 23.27
CA ALA A 87 7.92 -12.41 22.83
C ALA A 87 7.21 -13.63 22.25
N ALA A 88 5.98 -13.93 22.72
CA ALA A 88 5.15 -15.03 22.24
C ALA A 88 4.40 -14.73 20.92
N THR A 89 4.57 -13.53 20.33
CA THR A 89 3.92 -13.20 19.07
C THR A 89 4.48 -14.06 17.94
N ALA A 90 3.63 -14.91 17.37
CA ALA A 90 4.03 -15.85 16.31
C ALA A 90 4.13 -15.19 14.92
N SER A 91 3.33 -14.16 14.66
CA SER A 91 3.35 -13.43 13.39
C SER A 91 2.92 -11.98 13.60
N ILE A 92 3.36 -11.10 12.73
CA ILE A 92 2.95 -9.70 12.71
C ILE A 92 2.81 -9.21 11.26
N SER A 93 1.81 -8.37 11.02
CA SER A 93 1.66 -7.71 9.73
C SER A 93 2.50 -6.44 9.67
N LEU A 94 3.27 -6.24 8.62
CA LEU A 94 4.00 -4.98 8.39
C LEU A 94 3.04 -3.80 8.14
N ASN A 95 1.80 -4.07 7.78
CA ASN A 95 0.78 -3.01 7.71
C ASN A 95 0.45 -2.39 9.06
N ASP A 96 0.74 -3.10 10.16
CA ASP A 96 0.55 -2.61 11.53
C ASP A 96 1.84 -2.03 12.11
N CYS A 97 2.96 -2.18 11.40
CA CYS A 97 4.27 -1.77 11.86
C CYS A 97 4.69 -0.44 11.23
N LYS A 98 5.26 0.44 12.05
CA LYS A 98 5.88 1.67 11.57
C LYS A 98 7.24 1.35 10.96
N PRO A 99 7.47 1.67 9.68
CA PRO A 99 8.79 1.55 9.11
C PRO A 99 9.76 2.59 9.71
N SER A 100 11.01 2.22 9.88
CA SER A 100 12.08 3.17 10.22
C SER A 100 12.48 4.05 9.02
N VAL A 101 12.21 3.57 7.80
CA VAL A 101 12.30 4.34 6.55
C VAL A 101 11.06 4.06 5.72
N ALA A 102 10.42 5.12 5.22
CA ALA A 102 9.36 5.06 4.23
C ALA A 102 9.58 6.18 3.22
N GLN A 103 10.25 5.86 2.12
CA GLN A 103 10.52 6.78 1.02
C GLN A 103 9.76 6.29 -0.21
N VAL A 104 9.12 7.22 -0.92
CA VAL A 104 8.38 6.93 -2.14
C VAL A 104 8.71 7.98 -3.20
N GLY A 105 8.68 7.58 -4.46
CA GLY A 105 9.04 8.45 -5.58
C GLY A 105 8.04 9.60 -5.80
N TRP A 106 6.80 9.40 -5.41
CA TRP A 106 5.76 10.42 -5.50
C TRP A 106 4.69 10.22 -4.43
N ALA A 107 4.08 11.32 -3.97
CA ALA A 107 3.05 11.37 -2.94
C ALA A 107 3.52 10.81 -1.58
N VAL A 108 2.67 10.04 -0.92
CA VAL A 108 2.91 9.41 0.38
C VAL A 108 2.61 7.91 0.29
N PRO A 109 3.23 7.07 1.13
CA PRO A 109 2.85 5.68 1.21
C PRO A 109 1.45 5.56 1.81
N LEU A 110 0.68 4.55 1.35
CA LEU A 110 -0.69 4.32 1.77
C LEU A 110 -0.83 2.92 2.37
N TRP A 111 -1.42 2.84 3.58
CA TRP A 111 -1.69 1.58 4.27
C TRP A 111 -3.18 1.25 4.21
N ASP A 112 -3.52 0.16 3.53
CA ASP A 112 -4.90 -0.35 3.38
C ASP A 112 -5.89 0.65 2.76
N VAL A 113 -5.40 1.65 2.05
CA VAL A 113 -6.19 2.63 1.30
C VAL A 113 -5.58 2.87 -0.06
N LEU A 114 -6.42 3.23 -1.03
CA LEU A 114 -5.99 3.71 -2.33
C LEU A 114 -5.97 5.22 -2.38
N PHE A 115 -5.13 5.73 -3.26
CA PHE A 115 -5.24 7.12 -3.66
C PHE A 115 -6.62 7.35 -4.29
N PRO A 116 -7.37 8.38 -3.87
CA PRO A 116 -8.69 8.69 -4.43
C PRO A 116 -8.56 9.29 -5.83
N SER A 117 -8.00 8.57 -6.74
CA SER A 117 -7.90 8.87 -8.15
C SER A 117 -8.48 7.71 -8.96
N ASP A 118 -8.33 7.71 -10.22
CA ASP A 118 -9.02 6.95 -11.23
C ASP A 118 -8.98 5.42 -11.15
N LEU A 119 -8.30 4.84 -10.16
CA LEU A 119 -8.01 3.40 -10.12
C LEU A 119 -9.08 2.53 -9.40
N GLY A 120 -10.15 3.15 -8.96
CA GLY A 120 -11.22 2.39 -8.27
C GLY A 120 -10.91 2.07 -6.79
N PRO A 121 -11.81 1.38 -6.10
CA PRO A 121 -11.79 1.31 -4.64
C PRO A 121 -10.79 0.34 -4.02
N VAL A 122 -10.23 -0.62 -4.77
CA VAL A 122 -9.29 -1.63 -4.25
C VAL A 122 -8.37 -2.12 -5.37
N PRO A 123 -7.05 -2.29 -5.13
CA PRO A 123 -6.15 -2.83 -6.13
C PRO A 123 -6.58 -4.25 -6.52
N PHE A 124 -6.44 -4.56 -7.79
CA PHE A 124 -6.74 -5.87 -8.32
C PHE A 124 -5.52 -6.45 -9.04
N PHE A 125 -5.23 -7.71 -8.79
CA PHE A 125 -4.13 -8.46 -9.40
C PHE A 125 -4.67 -9.70 -10.07
N ARG A 126 -4.02 -10.13 -11.15
CA ARG A 126 -4.46 -11.31 -11.92
C ARG A 126 -4.39 -12.59 -11.10
N THR A 127 -3.37 -12.71 -10.27
CA THR A 127 -3.05 -13.95 -9.54
C THR A 127 -3.74 -14.03 -8.19
N ILE A 128 -3.66 -12.96 -7.39
CA ILE A 128 -4.16 -12.95 -6.02
C ILE A 128 -5.52 -12.24 -5.86
N GLY A 129 -6.03 -11.64 -6.94
CA GLY A 129 -7.28 -10.90 -6.87
C GLY A 129 -7.15 -9.58 -6.10
N ARG A 130 -8.04 -9.35 -5.14
CA ARG A 130 -8.08 -8.16 -4.30
C ARG A 130 -7.52 -8.46 -2.92
N PRO A 131 -6.37 -7.89 -2.53
CA PRO A 131 -5.83 -8.08 -1.19
C PRO A 131 -6.72 -7.35 -0.16
N GLU A 132 -6.87 -7.95 1.02
CA GLU A 132 -7.53 -7.31 2.16
C GLU A 132 -6.65 -6.25 2.81
N ARG A 133 -5.34 -6.53 2.87
CA ARG A 133 -4.32 -5.68 3.47
C ARG A 133 -3.22 -5.39 2.46
N PHE A 134 -2.76 -4.16 2.38
CA PHE A 134 -1.70 -3.77 1.44
C PHE A 134 -1.01 -2.47 1.84
N ILE A 135 0.23 -2.32 1.37
CA ILE A 135 0.97 -1.05 1.37
C ILE A 135 1.13 -0.63 -0.08
N LEU A 136 0.61 0.53 -0.44
CA LEU A 136 0.73 1.08 -1.78
C LEU A 136 1.80 2.18 -1.79
N ALA A 137 2.71 2.11 -2.75
CA ALA A 137 3.78 3.07 -2.91
C ALA A 137 4.07 3.33 -4.39
N HIS A 138 4.47 4.55 -4.71
CA HIS A 138 4.95 4.91 -6.03
C HIS A 138 6.45 4.63 -6.14
N ALA A 139 6.89 3.95 -7.19
CA ALA A 139 8.30 3.71 -7.46
C ALA A 139 9.04 5.01 -7.83
N PRO A 140 10.35 5.15 -7.52
CA PRO A 140 11.10 4.22 -6.67
C PRO A 140 10.68 4.34 -5.20
N ALA A 141 10.66 3.23 -4.46
CA ALA A 141 10.27 3.25 -3.06
C ALA A 141 11.19 2.38 -2.19
N VAL A 142 11.35 2.77 -0.93
CA VAL A 142 12.10 2.03 0.08
C VAL A 142 11.32 2.02 1.38
N PHE A 143 11.05 0.83 1.89
CA PHE A 143 10.54 0.62 3.25
C PHE A 143 11.57 -0.17 4.05
N ALA A 144 11.94 0.33 5.21
CA ALA A 144 12.80 -0.39 6.13
C ALA A 144 12.12 -0.59 7.48
N TYR A 145 12.33 -1.76 8.05
CA TYR A 145 11.79 -2.14 9.35
C TYR A 145 12.92 -2.65 10.24
N ASP A 146 13.01 -2.11 11.45
CA ASP A 146 13.98 -2.56 12.42
C ASP A 146 13.47 -3.84 13.09
N LEU A 147 14.25 -4.92 12.94
CA LEU A 147 13.99 -6.23 13.50
C LEU A 147 14.79 -6.45 14.80
N ASP A 148 14.38 -7.44 15.57
CA ASP A 148 15.05 -7.81 16.83
C ASP A 148 15.84 -9.13 16.76
N GLY A 149 15.94 -9.68 15.55
CA GLY A 149 16.65 -10.95 15.30
C GLY A 149 15.85 -12.22 15.58
N ARG A 150 14.66 -12.13 16.17
CA ARG A 150 13.83 -13.31 16.51
C ARG A 150 12.92 -13.81 15.39
N TRP A 151 12.74 -13.00 14.33
CA TRP A 151 11.89 -13.34 13.21
C TRP A 151 12.60 -14.33 12.28
N LYS A 152 11.90 -15.38 11.86
CA LYS A 152 12.47 -16.43 11.03
C LYS A 152 12.22 -16.21 9.55
N GLU A 153 11.05 -15.68 9.21
CA GLU A 153 10.61 -15.63 7.83
C GLU A 153 9.84 -14.34 7.55
N PHE A 154 10.08 -13.78 6.38
CA PHE A 154 9.28 -12.72 5.77
C PHE A 154 8.47 -13.29 4.62
N ARG A 155 7.19 -12.94 4.57
CA ARG A 155 6.27 -13.27 3.48
C ARG A 155 5.55 -12.05 3.00
N ALA A 156 5.36 -11.95 1.68
CA ALA A 156 4.56 -10.91 1.05
C ALA A 156 4.09 -11.40 -0.33
N ASP A 157 2.99 -10.83 -0.82
CA ASP A 157 2.72 -10.77 -2.24
C ASP A 157 3.13 -9.39 -2.74
N VAL A 158 3.92 -9.32 -3.79
CA VAL A 158 4.36 -8.07 -4.40
C VAL A 158 3.90 -8.00 -5.84
N GLY A 159 3.51 -6.80 -6.28
CA GLY A 159 2.98 -6.69 -7.64
C GLY A 159 2.63 -5.28 -8.05
N LEU A 160 2.20 -5.14 -9.29
CA LEU A 160 1.68 -3.92 -9.87
C LEU A 160 0.19 -4.10 -10.16
N PRO A 161 -0.73 -3.22 -9.65
CA PRO A 161 -2.16 -3.40 -9.84
C PRO A 161 -2.56 -3.38 -11.31
N PHE A 162 -3.66 -4.06 -11.62
CA PHE A 162 -4.26 -4.01 -12.94
C PHE A 162 -4.70 -2.58 -13.29
N GLY A 163 -4.40 -2.14 -14.52
CA GLY A 163 -4.62 -0.77 -14.98
C GLY A 163 -3.39 0.14 -14.83
N SER A 164 -2.33 -0.32 -14.17
CA SER A 164 -1.05 0.39 -14.12
C SER A 164 -0.35 0.37 -15.48
N ARG A 165 0.31 1.46 -15.83
CA ARG A 165 0.98 1.61 -17.14
C ARG A 165 2.49 1.41 -17.09
N GLY A 166 3.05 1.27 -15.89
CA GLY A 166 4.48 1.14 -15.68
C GLY A 166 4.96 -0.29 -15.52
N SER A 167 6.20 -0.42 -15.13
CA SER A 167 6.83 -1.68 -14.76
C SER A 167 7.68 -1.50 -13.52
N VAL A 168 7.70 -2.50 -12.64
CA VAL A 168 8.42 -2.44 -11.38
C VAL A 168 9.24 -3.69 -11.13
N LYS A 169 10.29 -3.55 -10.32
CA LYS A 169 11.02 -4.65 -9.70
C LYS A 169 11.00 -4.49 -8.19
N PHE A 170 10.79 -5.59 -7.50
CA PHE A 170 10.87 -5.64 -6.04
C PHE A 170 12.15 -6.34 -5.61
N SER A 171 12.81 -5.80 -4.59
CA SER A 171 13.95 -6.43 -3.97
C SER A 171 13.81 -6.42 -2.46
N VAL A 172 14.23 -7.50 -1.82
CA VAL A 172 14.25 -7.63 -0.36
C VAL A 172 15.68 -7.76 0.11
N TYR A 173 16.04 -6.97 1.12
CA TYR A 173 17.36 -6.96 1.74
C TYR A 173 17.24 -7.24 3.24
N LEU A 174 18.23 -7.91 3.79
CA LEU A 174 18.41 -8.11 5.22
C LEU A 174 19.81 -7.66 5.59
N ASP A 175 19.91 -6.66 6.48
CA ASP A 175 21.18 -6.08 6.92
C ASP A 175 22.09 -5.65 5.75
N GLY A 176 21.48 -5.08 4.70
CA GLY A 176 22.14 -4.63 3.48
C GLY A 176 22.43 -5.73 2.44
N ARG A 177 22.23 -7.00 2.77
CA ARG A 177 22.41 -8.13 1.83
C ARG A 177 21.11 -8.39 1.08
N LYS A 178 21.15 -8.39 -0.25
CA LYS A 178 20.01 -8.75 -1.09
C LYS A 178 19.66 -10.23 -0.88
N LEU A 179 18.42 -10.50 -0.49
CA LEU A 179 17.89 -11.85 -0.32
C LEU A 179 17.14 -12.33 -1.57
N MET A 180 16.42 -11.41 -2.22
CA MET A 180 15.67 -11.75 -3.43
C MET A 180 15.46 -10.51 -4.30
N GLU A 181 15.20 -10.76 -5.58
CA GLU A 181 14.73 -9.76 -6.55
C GLU A 181 13.67 -10.40 -7.44
N SER A 182 12.59 -9.67 -7.70
CA SER A 182 11.54 -10.12 -8.61
C SER A 182 11.98 -10.01 -10.08
N PRO A 183 11.35 -10.71 -11.00
CA PRO A 183 11.33 -10.30 -12.40
C PRO A 183 10.69 -8.90 -12.52
N VAL A 184 10.73 -8.31 -13.70
CA VAL A 184 9.96 -7.12 -14.02
C VAL A 184 8.49 -7.48 -14.00
N LEU A 185 7.70 -6.80 -13.14
CA LEU A 185 6.26 -6.96 -13.01
C LEU A 185 5.56 -5.82 -13.73
N LYS A 186 4.46 -6.14 -14.41
CA LYS A 186 3.66 -5.20 -15.20
C LYS A 186 2.19 -5.37 -14.86
N ASP A 187 1.38 -4.52 -15.37
CA ASP A 187 -0.09 -4.49 -15.36
C ASP A 187 -0.80 -5.74 -14.80
N GLY A 188 -1.12 -5.73 -13.54
CA GLY A 188 -1.82 -6.82 -12.85
C GLY A 188 -0.96 -7.99 -12.43
N ASP A 189 0.35 -7.98 -12.69
CA ASP A 189 1.26 -9.05 -12.25
C ASP A 189 1.48 -9.00 -10.75
N SER A 190 1.56 -10.17 -10.13
CA SER A 190 1.98 -10.33 -8.74
C SER A 190 2.70 -11.66 -8.55
N ILE A 191 3.63 -11.66 -7.60
CA ILE A 191 4.36 -12.87 -7.19
C ILE A 191 4.41 -12.98 -5.67
N PRO A 192 4.37 -14.21 -5.13
CA PRO A 192 4.65 -14.44 -3.73
C PRO A 192 6.15 -14.28 -3.46
N VAL A 193 6.45 -13.63 -2.33
CA VAL A 193 7.79 -13.52 -1.76
C VAL A 193 7.81 -14.30 -0.47
N LYS A 194 8.83 -15.13 -0.31
CA LYS A 194 9.09 -15.87 0.91
C LYS A 194 10.59 -15.97 1.10
N THR A 195 11.09 -15.44 2.21
CA THR A 195 12.53 -15.45 2.48
C THR A 195 12.83 -15.55 3.97
N ALA A 196 13.93 -16.23 4.32
CA ALA A 196 14.42 -16.32 5.69
C ALA A 196 15.00 -14.96 6.11
N VAL A 197 14.68 -14.53 7.34
CA VAL A 197 15.17 -13.30 7.97
C VAL A 197 15.76 -13.54 9.36
N GLU A 198 16.07 -14.80 9.67
CA GLU A 198 16.55 -15.22 10.97
C GLU A 198 17.84 -14.50 11.38
N GLY A 199 17.85 -13.99 12.60
CA GLY A 199 18.96 -13.23 13.15
C GLY A 199 19.11 -11.81 12.61
N GLY A 200 18.33 -11.43 11.61
CA GLY A 200 18.42 -10.12 10.95
C GLY A 200 17.95 -8.98 11.82
N ARG A 201 18.54 -7.81 11.60
CA ARG A 201 18.27 -6.58 12.35
C ARG A 201 17.50 -5.55 11.54
N LYS A 202 17.68 -5.53 10.23
CA LYS A 202 17.05 -4.56 9.35
C LYS A 202 16.54 -5.23 8.08
N LEU A 203 15.22 -5.24 7.91
CA LEU A 203 14.56 -5.67 6.69
C LEU A 203 14.29 -4.45 5.81
N GLU A 204 14.72 -4.49 4.55
CA GLU A 204 14.39 -3.46 3.57
C GLU A 204 13.64 -4.08 2.40
N ILE A 205 12.57 -3.42 1.98
CA ILE A 205 11.80 -3.73 0.79
C ILE A 205 11.96 -2.55 -0.15
N ARG A 206 12.47 -2.80 -1.35
CA ARG A 206 12.68 -1.77 -2.37
C ARG A 206 11.83 -2.05 -3.59
N VAL A 207 11.33 -0.99 -4.18
CA VAL A 207 10.59 -1.00 -5.45
C VAL A 207 11.30 -0.06 -6.40
N ASP A 208 11.76 -0.60 -7.52
CA ASP A 208 12.39 0.18 -8.59
C ASP A 208 11.44 0.29 -9.78
N ASP A 209 11.56 1.35 -10.58
CA ASP A 209 10.76 1.63 -11.78
C ASP A 209 11.11 0.73 -12.99
N ALA A 210 11.92 -0.28 -12.76
CA ALA A 210 12.46 -1.20 -13.79
C ALA A 210 13.14 -0.51 -14.98
N GLY A 211 13.44 0.80 -14.88
CA GLY A 211 14.19 1.56 -15.87
C GLY A 211 13.37 2.03 -17.07
N ASP A 212 12.05 1.96 -17.05
CA ASP A 212 11.19 2.46 -18.12
C ASP A 212 10.88 3.96 -18.03
N GLY A 213 11.28 4.61 -16.93
CA GLY A 213 11.11 6.04 -16.70
C GLY A 213 9.66 6.49 -16.59
N ASN A 214 8.73 5.56 -16.35
CA ASN A 214 7.31 5.84 -16.30
C ASN A 214 6.90 6.32 -14.90
N ALA A 215 6.52 7.60 -14.80
CA ALA A 215 6.05 8.20 -13.54
C ALA A 215 4.72 7.62 -13.01
N ALA A 216 4.11 6.66 -13.69
CA ALA A 216 2.85 6.01 -13.28
C ALA A 216 3.04 4.65 -12.59
N ASP A 217 4.26 4.35 -12.12
CA ASP A 217 4.59 3.09 -11.48
C ASP A 217 4.09 3.03 -10.04
N TRP A 218 2.88 2.56 -9.87
CA TRP A 218 2.29 2.27 -8.58
C TRP A 218 2.46 0.80 -8.24
N GLY A 219 3.37 0.50 -7.32
CA GLY A 219 3.55 -0.86 -6.80
C GLY A 219 2.98 -1.00 -5.39
N PRO A 220 1.89 -1.76 -5.15
CA PRO A 220 1.53 -2.15 -3.81
C PRO A 220 2.41 -3.30 -3.35
N ASN A 221 2.91 -3.18 -2.14
CA ASN A 221 3.36 -4.29 -1.35
C ASN A 221 2.12 -4.89 -0.68
N THR A 222 1.57 -5.95 -1.25
CA THR A 222 0.34 -6.55 -0.76
C THR A 222 0.63 -7.46 0.42
N SER A 223 -0.09 -7.29 1.51
CA SER A 223 -0.04 -8.07 2.75
C SER A 223 1.32 -8.67 3.11
N SER A 224 2.25 -7.83 3.55
CA SER A 224 3.51 -8.33 4.09
C SER A 224 3.33 -8.83 5.52
N THR A 225 3.64 -10.09 5.78
CA THR A 225 3.65 -10.67 7.12
C THR A 225 5.03 -11.18 7.48
N MET A 226 5.43 -10.96 8.73
CA MET A 226 6.58 -11.66 9.32
C MET A 226 6.08 -12.72 10.27
N SER A 227 6.59 -13.94 10.17
CA SER A 227 6.36 -15.00 11.14
C SER A 227 7.57 -15.17 12.05
N GLY A 228 7.34 -15.04 13.37
CA GLY A 228 8.29 -15.39 14.39
C GLY A 228 8.07 -16.85 14.79
N GLY A 229 9.13 -17.67 14.81
CA GLY A 229 9.03 -19.00 15.40
C GLY A 229 9.13 -18.91 16.92
N ALA A 230 8.12 -19.40 17.66
CA ALA A 230 8.37 -19.84 18.99
C ALA A 230 9.43 -20.94 18.91
N ALA A 231 10.48 -20.87 19.71
CA ALA A 231 11.37 -22.01 19.89
C ALA A 231 10.51 -23.11 20.48
N GLU A 232 10.26 -24.18 19.71
CA GLU A 232 9.84 -25.43 20.28
C GLU A 232 10.98 -25.86 21.19
N ALA A 233 10.76 -25.71 22.49
CA ALA A 233 11.58 -26.40 23.46
C ALA A 233 11.28 -27.91 23.25
N ALA A 234 12.21 -28.61 22.61
CA ALA A 234 12.23 -30.03 22.67
C ALA A 234 12.41 -30.37 24.17
N GLN A 235 11.37 -30.88 24.81
CA GLN A 235 11.49 -31.64 26.05
C GLN A 235 11.94 -33.03 25.65
N ASP A 236 13.15 -33.39 26.07
CA ASP A 236 13.59 -34.79 26.21
C ASP A 236 12.76 -35.53 27.26
#